data_5b7e2c5f382be93e4fa5c2d40a6bc54a
#
_entry.id   5b7e2c5f382be93e4fa5c2d40a6bc54a
#
_cell.length_a   1.000
_cell.length_b   1.000
_cell.length_c   1.000
_cell.angle_alpha   90.00
_cell.angle_beta   90.00
_cell.angle_gamma   90.00
#
_symmetry.space_group_name_H-M   'P 1'
#
loop_
_entity.id
_entity.type
_entity.pdbx_description
1 polymer ?
#
loop_
_entity_poly.entity_id
_entity_poly.type
_entity_poly.pdbx_seq_one_letter_code
_entity_poly.pdbx_strand_id
1 'polypeptide(L)'
;SAMMHDGLNQFGIATMSAESIGKRGIINLDSAGHNMAIYTDLQIQGETLRVMNLHLASIHLSEMEDDIESHLEENDQEKQLNDAKLLWKRLVGGFKNRAYQADVIRAAIDSSPHKVIVCGDFNDTPGSYAYHTIRGNMNDAFIERGKGAGPTYLGLFPTLRIDFILCDPSIEIHSFTTEGIRLSDHRPLVAEIGL
;
A
#
# COMPACT_ATOMS: atom_id res chain seq x y z
N SER A 1 -7.89 4.16 13.65
CA SER A 1 -7.41 2.79 13.44
C SER A 1 -8.55 1.88 13.03
N ALA A 2 -8.25 0.92 12.19
CA ALA A 2 -9.09 -0.26 11.92
C ALA A 2 -8.29 -1.49 12.34
N MET A 3 -8.97 -2.48 12.94
CA MET A 3 -8.35 -3.71 13.42
C MET A 3 -9.22 -4.90 12.99
N MET A 4 -8.56 -5.97 12.60
CA MET A 4 -9.16 -7.28 12.33
C MET A 4 -8.59 -8.31 13.29
N HIS A 5 -9.37 -9.35 13.59
CA HIS A 5 -8.98 -10.42 14.49
C HIS A 5 -8.96 -11.74 13.70
N ASP A 6 -7.86 -12.46 13.81
CA ASP A 6 -7.73 -13.82 13.30
C ASP A 6 -7.14 -14.70 14.42
N GLY A 7 -8.02 -15.41 15.10
CA GLY A 7 -7.66 -16.17 16.30
C GLY A 7 -7.06 -15.30 17.39
N LEU A 8 -5.80 -15.55 17.76
CA LEU A 8 -5.03 -14.79 18.76
C LEU A 8 -4.32 -13.56 18.16
N ASN A 9 -4.27 -13.44 16.83
CA ASN A 9 -3.57 -12.36 16.15
C ASN A 9 -4.52 -11.19 15.88
N GLN A 10 -3.98 -9.98 15.99
CA GLN A 10 -4.67 -8.73 15.66
C GLN A 10 -3.89 -7.99 14.60
N PHE A 11 -4.52 -7.74 13.47
CA PHE A 11 -3.96 -6.96 12.38
C PHE A 11 -4.70 -5.64 12.25
N GLY A 12 -4.00 -4.59 11.85
CA GLY A 12 -4.67 -3.31 11.71
C GLY A 12 -3.80 -2.23 11.09
N ILE A 13 -4.48 -1.18 10.62
CA ILE A 13 -3.84 0.05 10.17
C ILE A 13 -4.28 1.22 11.06
N ALA A 14 -3.40 2.19 11.23
CA ALA A 14 -3.66 3.35 12.05
C ALA A 14 -3.09 4.61 11.41
N THR A 15 -3.79 5.72 11.60
CA THR A 15 -3.27 7.06 11.37
C THR A 15 -3.03 7.71 12.73
N MET A 16 -1.84 8.23 12.95
CA MET A 16 -1.47 9.05 14.11
C MET A 16 -1.17 10.47 13.63
N SER A 17 -1.55 11.45 14.41
CA SER A 17 -1.35 12.85 14.06
C SER A 17 -1.08 13.68 15.31
N ALA A 18 -0.19 14.66 15.18
CA ALA A 18 -0.04 15.76 16.14
C ALA A 18 -1.14 16.81 15.95
N GLU A 19 -1.74 16.87 14.75
CA GLU A 19 -2.83 17.78 14.41
C GLU A 19 -4.19 17.23 14.85
N SER A 20 -5.17 18.12 15.01
CA SER A 20 -6.51 17.74 15.42
C SER A 20 -7.18 16.83 14.39
N ILE A 21 -7.67 15.69 14.86
CA ILE A 21 -8.42 14.73 14.05
C ILE A 21 -9.90 15.11 14.08
N GLY A 22 -10.44 15.42 12.90
CA GLY A 22 -11.86 15.63 12.68
C GLY A 22 -12.59 14.32 12.38
N LYS A 23 -13.21 14.23 11.23
CA LYS A 23 -13.95 13.05 10.78
C LYS A 23 -13.00 11.90 10.42
N ARG A 24 -13.41 10.68 10.69
CA ARG A 24 -12.66 9.47 10.33
C ARG A 24 -13.62 8.32 10.01
N GLY A 25 -13.17 7.37 9.22
CA GLY A 25 -13.98 6.19 8.89
C GLY A 25 -13.19 5.10 8.19
N ILE A 26 -13.88 3.99 7.96
CA ILE A 26 -13.37 2.84 7.20
C ILE A 26 -13.95 2.95 5.79
N ILE A 27 -13.10 2.69 4.80
CA ILE A 27 -13.52 2.49 3.40
C ILE A 27 -13.70 0.98 3.23
N ASN A 28 -14.94 0.56 2.98
CA ASN A 28 -15.24 -0.87 2.85
C ASN A 28 -14.71 -1.39 1.52
N LEU A 29 -13.76 -2.32 1.57
CA LEU A 29 -13.15 -2.94 0.40
C LEU A 29 -13.86 -4.23 -0.03
N ASP A 30 -14.94 -4.64 0.65
CA ASP A 30 -15.73 -5.86 0.39
C ASP A 30 -14.89 -7.12 0.09
N SER A 31 -13.72 -7.21 0.74
CA SER A 31 -12.77 -8.30 0.50
C SER A 31 -12.62 -9.18 1.73
N ALA A 32 -12.62 -10.49 1.51
CA ALA A 32 -12.14 -11.43 2.52
C ALA A 32 -10.62 -11.27 2.67
N GLY A 33 -10.13 -11.16 3.91
CA GLY A 33 -8.69 -11.06 4.22
C GLY A 33 -8.33 -9.81 5.03
N HIS A 34 -7.04 -9.61 5.24
CA HIS A 34 -6.48 -8.54 6.08
C HIS A 34 -6.37 -7.17 5.38
N ASN A 35 -7.14 -6.97 4.30
CA ASN A 35 -7.11 -5.74 3.51
C ASN A 35 -7.93 -4.66 4.20
N MET A 36 -7.38 -3.47 4.32
CA MET A 36 -8.00 -2.37 5.03
C MET A 36 -7.77 -1.05 4.33
N ALA A 37 -8.75 -0.16 4.44
CA ALA A 37 -8.61 1.23 4.05
C ALA A 37 -9.36 2.11 5.07
N ILE A 38 -8.69 3.14 5.54
CA ILE A 38 -9.28 4.14 6.45
C ILE A 38 -9.04 5.54 5.91
N TYR A 39 -9.92 6.45 6.28
CA TYR A 39 -9.66 7.88 6.08
C TYR A 39 -9.68 8.63 7.40
N THR A 40 -8.93 9.72 7.46
CA THR A 40 -8.84 10.60 8.62
C THR A 40 -8.75 12.04 8.09
N ASP A 41 -9.67 12.90 8.53
CA ASP A 41 -9.66 14.32 8.20
C ASP A 41 -8.85 15.05 9.28
N LEU A 42 -7.76 15.68 8.89
CA LEU A 42 -6.86 16.46 9.74
C LEU A 42 -7.14 17.95 9.56
N GLN A 43 -7.16 18.69 10.66
CA GLN A 43 -7.29 20.14 10.64
C GLN A 43 -5.90 20.77 10.70
N ILE A 44 -5.43 21.32 9.57
CA ILE A 44 -4.08 21.88 9.44
C ILE A 44 -4.21 23.33 8.98
N GLN A 45 -3.76 24.30 9.78
CA GLN A 45 -3.74 25.73 9.45
C GLN A 45 -5.10 26.30 8.96
N GLY A 46 -6.20 25.74 9.45
CA GLY A 46 -7.56 26.18 9.09
C GLY A 46 -8.16 25.46 7.87
N GLU A 47 -7.40 24.63 7.18
CA GLU A 47 -7.86 23.75 6.11
C GLU A 47 -8.08 22.32 6.62
N THR A 48 -8.95 21.59 5.93
CA THR A 48 -9.15 20.15 6.19
C THR A 48 -8.45 19.34 5.11
N LEU A 49 -7.52 18.47 5.55
CA LEU A 49 -6.82 17.53 4.70
C LEU A 49 -7.30 16.11 4.98
N ARG A 50 -7.73 15.36 3.98
CA ARG A 50 -8.06 13.95 4.11
C ARG A 50 -6.87 13.07 3.83
N VAL A 51 -6.46 12.30 4.85
CA VAL A 51 -5.45 11.25 4.72
C VAL A 51 -6.15 9.90 4.61
N MET A 52 -5.94 9.20 3.51
CA MET A 52 -6.37 7.81 3.31
C MET A 52 -5.17 6.89 3.50
N ASN A 53 -5.30 5.92 4.40
CA ASN A 53 -4.28 4.92 4.67
C ASN A 53 -4.77 3.56 4.20
N LEU A 54 -3.98 2.89 3.35
CA LEU A 54 -4.38 1.69 2.62
C LEU A 54 -3.45 0.51 2.92
N HIS A 55 -4.04 -0.67 2.98
CA HIS A 55 -3.34 -1.95 2.84
C HIS A 55 -4.19 -2.82 1.92
N LEU A 56 -3.79 -2.93 0.66
CA LEU A 56 -4.52 -3.69 -0.37
C LEU A 56 -4.20 -5.19 -0.31
N ALA A 57 -4.91 -5.96 -1.13
CA ALA A 57 -4.79 -7.41 -1.14
C ALA A 57 -3.36 -7.90 -1.40
N SER A 58 -2.78 -8.57 -0.40
CA SER A 58 -1.51 -9.28 -0.52
C SER A 58 -1.68 -10.59 -1.28
N ILE A 59 -0.62 -11.05 -1.89
CA ILE A 59 -0.49 -12.41 -2.45
C ILE A 59 0.16 -13.38 -1.46
N HIS A 60 0.48 -12.91 -0.23
CA HIS A 60 1.09 -13.70 0.85
C HIS A 60 2.36 -14.43 0.39
N LEU A 61 3.29 -13.69 -0.22
CA LEU A 61 4.57 -14.25 -0.69
C LEU A 61 5.40 -14.81 0.44
N SER A 62 5.45 -14.15 1.59
CA SER A 62 6.23 -14.57 2.76
C SER A 62 5.87 -15.96 3.28
N GLU A 63 4.63 -16.41 3.07
CA GLU A 63 4.20 -17.76 3.43
C GLU A 63 4.78 -18.85 2.50
N MET A 64 5.36 -18.48 1.38
CA MET A 64 5.91 -19.39 0.37
C MET A 64 7.43 -19.29 0.27
N GLU A 65 8.07 -18.33 0.92
CA GLU A 65 9.50 -18.07 0.77
C GLU A 65 10.32 -19.29 1.16
N ASP A 66 10.10 -19.86 2.34
CA ASP A 66 10.85 -21.00 2.85
C ASP A 66 10.65 -22.27 1.98
N ASP A 67 9.42 -22.52 1.51
CA ASP A 67 9.11 -23.65 0.65
C ASP A 67 9.81 -23.51 -0.71
N ILE A 68 9.72 -22.33 -1.33
CA ILE A 68 10.37 -22.05 -2.61
C ILE A 68 11.89 -22.20 -2.51
N GLU A 69 12.51 -21.63 -1.47
CA GLU A 69 13.96 -21.73 -1.27
C GLU A 69 14.38 -23.20 -1.09
N SER A 70 13.67 -23.97 -0.26
CA SER A 70 13.98 -25.39 -0.03
C SER A 70 13.85 -26.24 -1.30
N HIS A 71 12.80 -26.03 -2.11
CA HIS A 71 12.59 -26.77 -3.36
C HIS A 71 13.58 -26.37 -4.46
N LEU A 72 14.12 -25.16 -4.41
CA LEU A 72 15.21 -24.73 -5.30
C LEU A 72 16.53 -25.40 -4.91
N GLU A 73 16.84 -25.49 -3.62
CA GLU A 73 18.04 -26.18 -3.10
C GLU A 73 18.02 -27.69 -3.36
N GLU A 74 16.86 -28.34 -3.20
CA GLU A 74 16.67 -29.76 -3.50
C GLU A 74 16.72 -30.09 -4.99
N ASN A 75 16.64 -29.07 -5.87
CA ASN A 75 16.57 -29.20 -7.35
C ASN A 75 15.43 -30.12 -7.82
N ASP A 76 14.31 -30.11 -7.09
CA ASP A 76 13.11 -30.89 -7.39
C ASP A 76 12.21 -30.17 -8.40
N GLN A 77 12.32 -30.56 -9.67
CA GLN A 77 11.59 -29.90 -10.76
C GLN A 77 10.06 -30.00 -10.64
N GLU A 78 9.54 -31.08 -10.06
CA GLU A 78 8.09 -31.24 -9.90
C GLU A 78 7.56 -30.29 -8.84
N LYS A 79 8.25 -30.19 -7.69
CA LYS A 79 7.90 -29.24 -6.62
C LYS A 79 8.00 -27.80 -7.12
N GLN A 80 9.09 -27.43 -7.79
CA GLN A 80 9.28 -26.09 -8.38
C GLN A 80 8.16 -25.72 -9.35
N LEU A 81 7.70 -26.68 -10.19
CA LEU A 81 6.58 -26.44 -11.10
C LEU A 81 5.26 -26.20 -10.36
N ASN A 82 5.03 -26.91 -9.27
CA ASN A 82 3.84 -26.73 -8.43
C ASN A 82 3.87 -25.40 -7.70
N ASP A 83 5.01 -24.97 -7.18
CA ASP A 83 5.21 -23.65 -6.57
C ASP A 83 4.93 -22.53 -7.58
N ALA A 84 5.44 -22.67 -8.81
CA ALA A 84 5.18 -21.71 -9.88
C ALA A 84 3.69 -21.62 -10.24
N LYS A 85 2.97 -22.75 -10.28
CA LYS A 85 1.51 -22.76 -10.52
C LYS A 85 0.75 -22.11 -9.36
N LEU A 86 1.15 -22.38 -8.12
CA LEU A 86 0.52 -21.80 -6.94
C LEU A 86 0.75 -20.30 -6.89
N LEU A 87 1.99 -19.86 -7.12
CA LEU A 87 2.36 -18.44 -7.20
C LEU A 87 1.54 -17.74 -8.30
N TRP A 88 1.44 -18.33 -9.48
CA TRP A 88 0.64 -17.78 -10.58
C TRP A 88 -0.83 -17.61 -10.17
N LYS A 89 -1.43 -18.61 -9.53
CA LYS A 89 -2.80 -18.56 -9.05
C LYS A 89 -3.01 -17.44 -8.00
N ARG A 90 -2.06 -17.29 -7.06
CA ARG A 90 -2.08 -16.22 -6.04
C ARG A 90 -1.94 -14.84 -6.70
N LEU A 91 -1.02 -14.68 -7.66
CA LEU A 91 -0.83 -13.44 -8.42
C LEU A 91 -2.10 -13.02 -9.15
N VAL A 92 -2.73 -13.93 -9.91
CA VAL A 92 -3.97 -13.63 -10.65
C VAL A 92 -5.10 -13.26 -9.70
N GLY A 93 -5.24 -13.97 -8.56
CA GLY A 93 -6.22 -13.65 -7.53
C GLY A 93 -5.97 -12.27 -6.91
N GLY A 94 -4.72 -11.99 -6.54
CA GLY A 94 -4.30 -10.70 -6.00
C GLY A 94 -4.58 -9.55 -6.95
N PHE A 95 -4.23 -9.67 -8.23
CA PHE A 95 -4.50 -8.63 -9.23
C PHE A 95 -6.00 -8.32 -9.38
N LYS A 96 -6.85 -9.34 -9.41
CA LYS A 96 -8.31 -9.15 -9.48
C LYS A 96 -8.86 -8.43 -8.25
N ASN A 97 -8.42 -8.84 -7.07
CA ASN A 97 -8.87 -8.23 -5.82
C ASN A 97 -8.41 -6.78 -5.74
N ARG A 98 -7.13 -6.51 -6.04
CA ARG A 98 -6.60 -5.15 -6.02
C ARG A 98 -7.23 -4.25 -7.06
N ALA A 99 -7.58 -4.77 -8.25
CA ALA A 99 -8.30 -3.99 -9.25
C ALA A 99 -9.66 -3.51 -8.71
N TYR A 100 -10.45 -4.40 -8.12
CA TYR A 100 -11.71 -4.02 -7.48
C TYR A 100 -11.50 -3.01 -6.34
N GLN A 101 -10.53 -3.26 -5.46
CA GLN A 101 -10.21 -2.37 -4.35
C GLN A 101 -9.78 -0.97 -4.84
N ALA A 102 -9.00 -0.93 -5.93
CA ALA A 102 -8.57 0.32 -6.53
C ALA A 102 -9.74 1.17 -7.05
N ASP A 103 -10.73 0.54 -7.67
CA ASP A 103 -11.95 1.23 -8.12
C ASP A 103 -12.73 1.82 -6.94
N VAL A 104 -12.87 1.06 -5.84
CA VAL A 104 -13.50 1.54 -4.59
C VAL A 104 -12.74 2.73 -4.00
N ILE A 105 -11.41 2.64 -3.91
CA ILE A 105 -10.57 3.73 -3.40
C ILE A 105 -10.64 4.95 -4.31
N ARG A 106 -10.60 4.79 -5.63
CA ARG A 106 -10.74 5.90 -6.58
C ARG A 106 -12.07 6.63 -6.39
N ALA A 107 -13.18 5.90 -6.28
CA ALA A 107 -14.48 6.49 -6.00
C ALA A 107 -14.51 7.27 -4.66
N ALA A 108 -13.82 6.74 -3.62
CA ALA A 108 -13.70 7.41 -2.34
C ALA A 108 -12.87 8.71 -2.43
N ILE A 109 -11.79 8.72 -3.24
CA ILE A 109 -11.00 9.92 -3.52
C ILE A 109 -11.84 10.96 -4.25
N ASP A 110 -12.52 10.55 -5.34
CA ASP A 110 -13.32 11.46 -6.18
C ASP A 110 -14.51 12.09 -5.43
N SER A 111 -15.06 11.37 -4.44
CA SER A 111 -16.14 11.87 -3.59
C SER A 111 -15.67 12.69 -2.40
N SER A 112 -14.36 12.87 -2.21
CA SER A 112 -13.83 13.64 -1.08
C SER A 112 -14.12 15.12 -1.23
N PRO A 113 -14.69 15.78 -0.20
CA PRO A 113 -14.87 17.24 -0.21
C PRO A 113 -13.57 18.00 0.13
N HIS A 114 -12.47 17.29 0.38
CA HIS A 114 -11.20 17.83 0.84
C HIS A 114 -10.07 17.39 -0.08
N LYS A 115 -8.95 18.12 -0.10
CA LYS A 115 -7.68 17.64 -0.68
C LYS A 115 -7.32 16.29 -0.07
N VAL A 116 -6.82 15.36 -0.87
CA VAL A 116 -6.54 13.99 -0.44
C VAL A 116 -5.06 13.68 -0.51
N ILE A 117 -4.55 13.03 0.53
CA ILE A 117 -3.31 12.26 0.48
C ILE A 117 -3.69 10.78 0.64
N VAL A 118 -3.16 9.95 -0.24
CA VAL A 118 -3.26 8.49 -0.14
C VAL A 118 -1.88 7.95 0.20
N CYS A 119 -1.79 7.15 1.26
CA CYS A 119 -0.55 6.49 1.65
C CYS A 119 -0.82 5.04 2.04
N GLY A 120 0.20 4.19 1.93
CA GLY A 120 0.15 2.80 2.39
C GLY A 120 0.70 1.80 1.40
N ASP A 121 0.51 0.54 1.75
CA ASP A 121 0.93 -0.61 0.97
C ASP A 121 -0.16 -0.98 -0.05
N PHE A 122 0.17 -0.81 -1.32
CA PHE A 122 -0.72 -1.19 -2.43
C PHE A 122 -0.55 -2.66 -2.82
N ASN A 123 0.48 -3.35 -2.28
CA ASN A 123 0.83 -4.71 -2.65
C ASN A 123 0.98 -4.91 -4.16
N ASP A 124 1.26 -3.83 -4.89
CA ASP A 124 1.39 -3.81 -6.35
C ASP A 124 2.41 -2.77 -6.82
N THR A 125 2.93 -2.94 -8.01
CA THR A 125 3.98 -2.08 -8.57
C THR A 125 3.43 -0.87 -9.32
N PRO A 126 4.28 0.14 -9.65
CA PRO A 126 3.85 1.33 -10.41
C PRO A 126 3.30 1.03 -11.82
N GLY A 127 3.55 -0.17 -12.35
CA GLY A 127 3.01 -0.61 -13.65
C GLY A 127 1.60 -1.19 -13.58
N SER A 128 1.03 -1.34 -12.39
CA SER A 128 -0.23 -2.05 -12.19
C SER A 128 -1.47 -1.20 -12.45
N TYR A 129 -2.59 -1.89 -12.74
CA TYR A 129 -3.91 -1.27 -12.80
C TYR A 129 -4.26 -0.56 -11.50
N ALA A 130 -4.00 -1.21 -10.36
CA ALA A 130 -4.34 -0.65 -9.05
C ALA A 130 -3.63 0.69 -8.80
N TYR A 131 -2.32 0.75 -9.05
CA TYR A 131 -1.58 2.00 -8.91
C TYR A 131 -2.10 3.09 -9.83
N HIS A 132 -2.28 2.81 -11.13
CA HIS A 132 -2.75 3.83 -12.08
C HIS A 132 -4.17 4.32 -11.78
N THR A 133 -5.06 3.42 -11.37
CA THR A 133 -6.43 3.76 -11.00
C THR A 133 -6.46 4.65 -9.76
N ILE A 134 -5.78 4.26 -8.68
CA ILE A 134 -5.75 5.05 -7.44
C ILE A 134 -5.06 6.40 -7.68
N ARG A 135 -3.91 6.37 -8.36
CA ARG A 135 -3.17 7.59 -8.65
C ARG A 135 -4.01 8.59 -9.46
N GLY A 136 -4.64 8.16 -10.55
CA GLY A 136 -5.33 9.09 -11.45
C GLY A 136 -4.44 10.27 -11.80
N ASN A 137 -4.88 11.48 -11.45
CA ASN A 137 -4.13 12.72 -11.64
C ASN A 137 -3.30 13.17 -10.42
N MET A 138 -3.26 12.38 -9.34
CA MET A 138 -2.47 12.71 -8.15
C MET A 138 -0.96 12.66 -8.42
N ASN A 139 -0.22 13.47 -7.68
CA ASN A 139 1.23 13.50 -7.71
C ASN A 139 1.81 12.36 -6.83
N ASP A 140 2.64 11.50 -7.40
CA ASP A 140 3.39 10.49 -6.63
C ASP A 140 4.64 11.15 -6.05
N ALA A 141 4.75 11.17 -4.72
CA ALA A 141 5.83 11.85 -4.02
C ALA A 141 7.21 11.33 -4.41
N PHE A 142 7.34 10.02 -4.69
CA PHE A 142 8.59 9.46 -5.21
C PHE A 142 8.91 9.96 -6.63
N ILE A 143 7.92 10.06 -7.51
CA ILE A 143 8.15 10.55 -8.89
C ILE A 143 8.59 12.02 -8.85
N GLU A 144 7.98 12.82 -7.95
CA GLU A 144 8.28 14.26 -7.84
C GLU A 144 9.64 14.54 -7.21
N ARG A 145 10.02 13.81 -6.14
CA ARG A 145 11.19 14.15 -5.31
C ARG A 145 12.07 12.96 -4.93
N GLY A 146 11.70 11.72 -5.29
CA GLY A 146 12.47 10.53 -4.99
C GLY A 146 13.74 10.41 -5.81
N LYS A 147 14.62 9.49 -5.41
CA LYS A 147 15.89 9.20 -6.10
C LYS A 147 16.08 7.69 -6.25
N GLY A 148 16.70 7.29 -7.37
CA GLY A 148 17.01 5.89 -7.66
C GLY A 148 15.78 5.07 -8.01
N ALA A 149 15.77 3.78 -7.64
CA ALA A 149 14.66 2.85 -7.91
C ALA A 149 13.56 2.87 -6.85
N GLY A 150 13.87 3.36 -5.63
CA GLY A 150 12.94 3.52 -4.52
C GLY A 150 12.28 2.23 -4.02
N PRO A 151 13.02 1.11 -3.85
CA PRO A 151 12.39 -0.12 -3.37
C PRO A 151 11.90 0.06 -1.94
N THR A 152 10.68 -0.39 -1.69
CA THR A 152 10.04 -0.31 -0.37
C THR A 152 9.91 -1.66 0.31
N TYR A 153 9.87 -2.75 -0.44
CA TYR A 153 9.79 -4.12 0.06
C TYR A 153 11.18 -4.78 0.12
N LEU A 154 11.46 -5.55 1.18
CA LEU A 154 12.74 -6.18 1.47
C LEU A 154 12.71 -7.72 1.46
N GLY A 155 11.53 -8.33 1.23
CA GLY A 155 11.37 -9.79 1.15
C GLY A 155 11.89 -10.39 -0.17
N LEU A 156 11.26 -11.47 -0.64
CA LEU A 156 11.70 -12.28 -1.80
C LEU A 156 12.07 -11.46 -3.05
N PHE A 157 11.40 -10.32 -3.27
CA PHE A 157 11.68 -9.42 -4.40
C PHE A 157 12.09 -8.02 -3.90
N PRO A 158 13.31 -7.84 -3.37
CA PRO A 158 13.73 -6.63 -2.65
C PRO A 158 13.92 -5.39 -3.54
N THR A 159 13.51 -5.46 -4.79
CA THR A 159 13.53 -4.35 -5.76
C THR A 159 12.15 -3.73 -5.98
N LEU A 160 11.11 -4.26 -5.34
CA LEU A 160 9.75 -3.78 -5.55
C LEU A 160 9.48 -2.51 -4.77
N ARG A 161 8.84 -1.56 -5.45
CA ARG A 161 8.20 -0.39 -4.85
C ARG A 161 6.70 -0.64 -4.83
N ILE A 162 6.15 -0.95 -3.67
CA ILE A 162 4.74 -1.30 -3.46
C ILE A 162 4.04 -0.41 -2.43
N ASP A 163 4.81 0.43 -1.72
CA ASP A 163 4.30 1.46 -0.84
C ASP A 163 4.36 2.82 -1.52
N PHE A 164 3.35 3.65 -1.32
CA PHE A 164 3.22 4.93 -2.01
C PHE A 164 2.73 6.04 -1.07
N ILE A 165 3.09 7.28 -1.44
CA ILE A 165 2.47 8.51 -0.96
C ILE A 165 2.03 9.29 -2.20
N LEU A 166 0.73 9.41 -2.39
CA LEU A 166 0.11 10.14 -3.49
C LEU A 166 -0.59 11.38 -2.93
N CYS A 167 -0.35 12.53 -3.52
CA CYS A 167 -0.89 13.80 -3.07
C CYS A 167 -1.82 14.41 -4.12
N ASP A 168 -2.89 15.05 -3.65
CA ASP A 168 -3.72 15.93 -4.50
C ASP A 168 -2.82 16.87 -5.32
N PRO A 169 -3.13 17.14 -6.60
CA PRO A 169 -2.29 17.98 -7.45
C PRO A 169 -2.02 19.39 -6.92
N SER A 170 -2.88 19.90 -6.03
CA SER A 170 -2.73 21.22 -5.40
C SER A 170 -1.79 21.22 -4.17
N ILE A 171 -1.32 20.05 -3.74
CA ILE A 171 -0.38 19.91 -2.62
C ILE A 171 1.05 19.94 -3.18
N GLU A 172 1.87 20.85 -2.68
CA GLU A 172 3.28 20.91 -3.06
C GLU A 172 4.08 19.81 -2.31
N ILE A 173 4.93 19.07 -3.03
CA ILE A 173 5.82 18.07 -2.43
C ILE A 173 7.23 18.66 -2.41
N HIS A 174 7.77 18.90 -1.21
CA HIS A 174 9.07 19.52 -1.03
C HIS A 174 10.19 18.49 -1.03
N SER A 175 10.00 17.36 -0.36
CA SER A 175 10.99 16.28 -0.27
C SER A 175 10.33 14.91 -0.17
N PHE A 176 11.09 13.87 -0.55
CA PHE A 176 10.71 12.46 -0.36
C PHE A 176 11.96 11.61 -0.07
N THR A 177 11.85 10.72 0.91
CA THR A 177 12.89 9.73 1.22
C THR A 177 12.27 8.37 1.49
N THR A 178 13.01 7.32 1.09
CA THR A 178 12.79 5.95 1.54
C THR A 178 13.86 5.65 2.57
N GLU A 179 13.46 5.51 3.83
CA GLU A 179 14.40 5.38 4.94
C GLU A 179 15.13 4.03 4.93
N GLY A 180 16.43 4.05 5.22
CA GLY A 180 17.27 2.86 5.25
C GLY A 180 17.11 1.98 6.50
N ILE A 181 16.13 2.29 7.37
CA ILE A 181 15.89 1.58 8.63
C ILE A 181 15.23 0.24 8.35
N ARG A 182 15.76 -0.83 8.95
CA ARG A 182 15.25 -2.21 8.83
C ARG A 182 14.57 -2.62 10.14
N LEU A 183 13.31 -2.22 10.32
CA LEU A 183 12.48 -2.62 11.46
C LEU A 183 11.36 -3.60 11.04
N SER A 184 11.20 -3.81 9.73
CA SER A 184 10.18 -4.63 9.09
C SER A 184 10.71 -5.08 7.74
N ASP A 185 9.97 -5.92 7.04
CA ASP A 185 10.14 -6.26 5.62
C ASP A 185 9.75 -5.10 4.67
N HIS A 186 9.23 -3.99 5.20
CA HIS A 186 9.00 -2.74 4.47
C HIS A 186 9.87 -1.61 5.01
N ARG A 187 10.23 -0.68 4.12
CA ARG A 187 10.95 0.56 4.45
C ARG A 187 9.96 1.70 4.71
N PRO A 188 10.19 2.51 5.75
CA PRO A 188 9.40 3.72 5.95
C PRO A 188 9.56 4.71 4.81
N LEU A 189 8.47 5.34 4.40
CA LEU A 189 8.44 6.46 3.47
C LEU A 189 8.18 7.75 4.22
N VAL A 190 8.91 8.80 3.87
CA VAL A 190 8.75 10.14 4.44
C VAL A 190 8.60 11.15 3.31
N ALA A 191 7.57 11.96 3.36
CA ALA A 191 7.36 13.09 2.47
C ALA A 191 7.12 14.36 3.27
N GLU A 192 7.75 15.46 2.84
CA GLU A 192 7.48 16.80 3.33
C GLU A 192 6.61 17.52 2.30
N ILE A 193 5.51 18.11 2.75
CA ILE A 193 4.50 18.72 1.89
C ILE A 193 4.16 20.15 2.35
N GLY A 194 3.73 20.98 1.40
CA GLY A 194 3.10 22.27 1.62
C GLY A 194 1.62 22.25 1.21
N LEU A 195 0.75 22.87 2.00
CA LEU A 195 -0.69 22.98 1.76
C LEU A 195 -1.04 24.29 1.10
#